data_943749778a9aa8a34294c04768fcb7ca
#
_entry.id   943749778a9aa8a34294c04768fcb7ca
#
_cell.length_a   1.000
_cell.length_b   1.000
_cell.length_c   1.000
_cell.angle_alpha   90.00
_cell.angle_beta   90.00
_cell.angle_gamma   90.00
#
_symmetry.space_group_name_H-M   'P 1'
#
loop_
_entity.id
_entity.type
_entity.pdbx_description
1 polymer ?
#
loop_
_entity_poly.entity_id
_entity_poly.type
_entity_poly.pdbx_seq_one_letter_code
_entity_poly.pdbx_strand_id
1 'polypeptide(L)'
;LRDLDRQGFVGIRLNLVGKPNPTFDQNEWSDHLARIVDLNWQIEIQAESKRWPDLLPPLLAKGAKVVADHFGLPDKTSGVDDPGFRALLSTGKTGQVWVKLSGAYRNGPNGEQIVKAAYPLLREAFGTDHLVWGSDWPHTQFETVMTPSKARQALDSWVIDEKERQTILTDAPAHLFRFPV
;
A
#
# COMPACT_ATOMS: atom_id res chain seq x y z
N LEU A 1 -12.26 17.45 -8.08
CA LEU A 1 -11.67 16.15 -8.43
C LEU A 1 -11.84 15.83 -9.92
N ARG A 2 -13.01 16.05 -10.54
CA ARG A 2 -13.22 15.75 -11.98
C ARG A 2 -12.22 16.43 -12.92
N ASP A 3 -11.77 17.66 -12.60
CA ASP A 3 -10.74 18.35 -13.41
C ASP A 3 -9.37 17.65 -13.29
N LEU A 4 -9.03 17.17 -12.11
CA LEU A 4 -7.83 16.39 -11.88
C LEU A 4 -7.92 15.00 -12.57
N ASP A 5 -9.07 14.35 -12.55
CA ASP A 5 -9.29 13.10 -13.26
C ASP A 5 -9.04 13.24 -14.77
N ARG A 6 -9.57 14.33 -15.38
CA ARG A 6 -9.27 14.65 -16.79
C ARG A 6 -7.80 14.92 -17.09
N GLN A 7 -7.03 15.32 -16.09
CA GLN A 7 -5.58 15.50 -16.17
C GLN A 7 -4.78 14.22 -15.92
N GLY A 8 -5.47 13.09 -15.68
CA GLY A 8 -4.84 11.78 -15.47
C GLY A 8 -4.54 11.43 -14.00
N PHE A 9 -5.03 12.20 -13.05
CA PHE A 9 -4.95 11.77 -11.64
C PHE A 9 -5.87 10.57 -11.40
N VAL A 10 -5.38 9.58 -10.66
CA VAL A 10 -6.08 8.31 -10.44
C VAL A 10 -6.25 7.98 -8.96
N GLY A 11 -5.88 8.89 -8.06
CA GLY A 11 -6.00 8.64 -6.63
C GLY A 11 -5.50 9.77 -5.77
N ILE A 12 -5.61 9.57 -4.48
CA ILE A 12 -5.04 10.45 -3.43
C ILE A 12 -4.10 9.66 -2.54
N ARG A 13 -3.22 10.37 -1.82
CA ARG A 13 -2.35 9.78 -0.82
C ARG A 13 -2.52 10.45 0.54
N LEU A 14 -2.68 9.65 1.57
CA LEU A 14 -2.75 10.07 2.97
C LEU A 14 -1.51 9.59 3.71
N ASN A 15 -0.64 10.51 4.07
CA ASN A 15 0.44 10.22 5.03
C ASN A 15 -0.08 10.51 6.44
N LEU A 16 -0.38 9.44 7.18
CA LEU A 16 -0.97 9.50 8.52
C LEU A 16 0.05 9.30 9.64
N VAL A 17 1.32 9.06 9.33
CA VAL A 17 2.36 8.91 10.35
C VAL A 17 2.40 10.15 11.26
N GLY A 18 2.24 9.94 12.57
CA GLY A 18 2.18 11.01 13.56
C GLY A 18 0.92 11.90 13.53
N LYS A 19 -0.11 11.51 12.75
CA LYS A 19 -1.39 12.24 12.65
C LYS A 19 -2.55 11.37 13.14
N PRO A 20 -3.67 11.95 13.59
CA PRO A 20 -4.86 11.18 13.95
C PRO A 20 -5.49 10.49 12.74
N ASN A 21 -6.30 9.44 12.98
CA ASN A 21 -7.11 8.83 11.93
C ASN A 21 -8.18 9.83 11.46
N PRO A 22 -8.39 9.95 10.14
CA PRO A 22 -9.56 10.66 9.63
C PRO A 22 -10.86 9.94 10.03
N THR A 23 -11.92 10.70 10.26
CA THR A 23 -13.27 10.16 10.48
C THR A 23 -13.97 10.01 9.12
N PHE A 24 -13.70 8.90 8.45
CA PHE A 24 -14.14 8.66 7.05
C PHE A 24 -15.66 8.57 6.86
N ASP A 25 -16.41 8.34 7.91
CA ASP A 25 -17.87 8.22 7.91
C ASP A 25 -18.58 9.55 8.24
N GLN A 26 -17.83 10.62 8.53
CA GLN A 26 -18.38 11.90 8.97
C GLN A 26 -18.07 13.05 8.01
N ASN A 27 -19.04 14.00 7.92
CA ASN A 27 -18.88 15.31 7.30
C ASN A 27 -18.20 15.31 5.92
N GLU A 28 -17.22 16.20 5.75
CA GLU A 28 -16.48 16.40 4.50
C GLU A 28 -15.80 15.14 3.96
N TRP A 29 -15.35 14.23 4.83
CA TRP A 29 -14.75 12.97 4.38
C TRP A 29 -15.75 12.05 3.70
N SER A 30 -17.00 11.98 4.17
CA SER A 30 -18.01 11.14 3.53
C SER A 30 -18.27 11.56 2.09
N ASP A 31 -18.40 12.88 1.84
CA ASP A 31 -18.59 13.43 0.50
C ASP A 31 -17.36 13.25 -0.39
N HIS A 32 -16.15 13.41 0.19
CA HIS A 32 -14.89 13.20 -0.54
C HIS A 32 -14.75 11.75 -0.98
N LEU A 33 -15.04 10.80 -0.07
CA LEU A 33 -14.98 9.36 -0.38
C LEU A 33 -15.96 8.98 -1.48
N ALA A 34 -17.21 9.47 -1.42
CA ALA A 34 -18.18 9.21 -2.48
C ALA A 34 -17.63 9.63 -3.85
N ARG A 35 -17.05 10.83 -3.93
CA ARG A 35 -16.43 11.33 -5.19
C ARG A 35 -15.21 10.53 -5.64
N ILE A 36 -14.38 10.05 -4.71
CA ILE A 36 -13.21 9.23 -4.99
C ILE A 36 -13.66 7.88 -5.55
N VAL A 37 -14.68 7.27 -4.95
CA VAL A 37 -15.26 6.00 -5.39
C VAL A 37 -15.92 6.16 -6.77
N ASP A 38 -16.72 7.21 -6.98
CA ASP A 38 -17.36 7.53 -8.27
C ASP A 38 -16.35 7.70 -9.42
N LEU A 39 -15.17 8.26 -9.13
CA LEU A 39 -14.07 8.42 -10.08
C LEU A 39 -13.22 7.16 -10.24
N ASN A 40 -13.53 6.10 -9.49
CA ASN A 40 -12.75 4.87 -9.45
C ASN A 40 -11.28 5.10 -9.07
N TRP A 41 -11.03 6.11 -8.24
CA TRP A 41 -9.71 6.46 -7.72
C TRP A 41 -9.32 5.55 -6.55
N GLN A 42 -8.02 5.36 -6.36
CA GLN A 42 -7.47 4.68 -5.20
C GLN A 42 -7.09 5.68 -4.08
N ILE A 43 -7.05 5.18 -2.84
CA ILE A 43 -6.56 5.91 -1.66
C ILE A 43 -5.31 5.20 -1.17
N GLU A 44 -4.13 5.78 -1.41
CA GLU A 44 -2.89 5.28 -0.85
C GLU A 44 -2.72 5.77 0.57
N ILE A 45 -2.44 4.87 1.51
CA ILE A 45 -2.34 5.20 2.94
C ILE A 45 -1.01 4.72 3.50
N GLN A 46 -0.24 5.67 4.04
CA GLN A 46 0.92 5.39 4.87
C GLN A 46 0.52 5.53 6.34
N ALA A 47 0.43 4.41 7.05
CA ALA A 47 0.08 4.34 8.47
C ALA A 47 0.75 3.14 9.12
N GLU A 48 1.00 3.22 10.42
CA GLU A 48 1.48 2.09 11.22
C GLU A 48 0.43 0.98 11.24
N SER A 49 0.86 -0.27 11.16
CA SER A 49 0.00 -1.44 11.03
C SER A 49 -1.11 -1.54 12.07
N LYS A 50 -0.84 -1.16 13.31
CA LYS A 50 -1.84 -1.15 14.40
C LYS A 50 -3.10 -0.34 14.11
N ARG A 51 -3.08 0.49 13.06
CA ARG A 51 -4.18 1.38 12.66
C ARG A 51 -5.09 0.77 11.61
N TRP A 52 -4.68 -0.32 10.93
CA TRP A 52 -5.49 -0.95 9.89
C TRP A 52 -6.86 -1.43 10.36
N PRO A 53 -7.02 -1.98 11.59
CA PRO A 53 -8.34 -2.34 12.11
C PRO A 53 -9.36 -1.20 12.14
N ASP A 54 -8.90 0.04 12.33
CA ASP A 54 -9.77 1.23 12.38
C ASP A 54 -9.92 1.90 11.01
N LEU A 55 -8.86 1.88 10.17
CA LEU A 55 -8.85 2.59 8.89
C LEU A 55 -9.60 1.84 7.78
N LEU A 56 -9.44 0.52 7.69
CA LEU A 56 -9.96 -0.25 6.56
C LEU A 56 -11.49 -0.42 6.57
N PRO A 57 -12.16 -0.78 7.68
CA PRO A 57 -13.58 -1.06 7.64
C PRO A 57 -14.44 0.08 7.09
N PRO A 58 -14.30 1.35 7.51
CA PRO A 58 -15.12 2.42 6.97
C PRO A 58 -14.84 2.73 5.49
N LEU A 59 -13.61 2.54 5.03
CA LEU A 59 -13.23 2.73 3.62
C LEU A 59 -13.82 1.62 2.73
N LEU A 60 -13.66 0.37 3.15
CA LEU A 60 -14.14 -0.80 2.40
C LEU A 60 -15.66 -0.83 2.34
N ALA A 61 -16.35 -0.45 3.42
CA ALA A 61 -17.81 -0.34 3.45
C ALA A 61 -18.35 0.68 2.43
N LYS A 62 -17.55 1.67 2.05
CA LYS A 62 -17.89 2.66 1.01
C LYS A 62 -17.46 2.22 -0.41
N GLY A 63 -16.86 1.05 -0.57
CA GLY A 63 -16.36 0.57 -1.86
C GLY A 63 -15.04 1.19 -2.30
N ALA A 64 -14.30 1.83 -1.40
CA ALA A 64 -13.03 2.47 -1.74
C ALA A 64 -11.94 1.44 -2.07
N LYS A 65 -11.11 1.75 -3.08
CA LYS A 65 -9.85 1.06 -3.34
C LYS A 65 -8.76 1.63 -2.45
N VAL A 66 -8.11 0.78 -1.67
CA VAL A 66 -7.06 1.19 -0.73
C VAL A 66 -5.72 0.59 -1.13
N VAL A 67 -4.66 1.39 -1.09
CA VAL A 67 -3.27 0.94 -1.23
C VAL A 67 -2.56 1.13 0.11
N ALA A 68 -2.18 0.04 0.75
CA ALA A 68 -1.38 0.07 1.97
C ALA A 68 0.09 0.27 1.62
N ASP A 69 0.69 1.39 2.07
CA ASP A 69 2.10 1.71 1.82
C ASP A 69 3.05 0.78 2.58
N HIS A 70 4.24 0.56 2.04
CA HIS A 70 5.40 -0.04 2.69
C HIS A 70 5.10 -1.37 3.40
N PHE A 71 4.56 -2.35 2.66
CA PHE A 71 4.16 -3.66 3.21
C PHE A 71 3.08 -3.56 4.31
N GLY A 72 2.36 -2.43 4.40
CA GLY A 72 1.42 -2.16 5.49
C GLY A 72 2.08 -1.76 6.81
N LEU A 73 3.39 -1.47 6.82
CA LEU A 73 4.20 -1.07 7.97
C LEU A 73 4.00 -1.97 9.20
N PRO A 74 4.32 -3.28 9.12
CA PRO A 74 4.32 -4.17 10.27
C PRO A 74 5.13 -3.60 11.45
N ASP A 75 4.72 -3.91 12.66
CA ASP A 75 5.44 -3.46 13.86
C ASP A 75 6.90 -3.96 13.86
N LYS A 76 7.81 -3.10 14.27
CA LYS A 76 9.27 -3.35 14.22
C LYS A 76 9.74 -4.49 15.12
N THR A 77 8.95 -4.83 16.13
CA THR A 77 9.28 -5.87 17.13
C THR A 77 8.57 -7.18 16.82
N SER A 78 7.24 -7.13 16.61
CA SER A 78 6.42 -8.30 16.34
C SER A 78 6.40 -8.73 14.86
N GLY A 79 6.86 -7.85 13.95
CA GLY A 79 6.97 -8.18 12.54
C GLY A 79 5.64 -8.68 11.95
N VAL A 80 5.68 -9.85 11.32
CA VAL A 80 4.50 -10.46 10.70
C VAL A 80 3.46 -11.02 11.70
N ASP A 81 3.81 -11.10 12.98
CA ASP A 81 2.88 -11.52 14.04
C ASP A 81 2.12 -10.35 14.65
N ASP A 82 2.38 -9.13 14.18
CA ASP A 82 1.65 -7.93 14.55
C ASP A 82 0.16 -8.06 14.25
N PRO A 83 -0.73 -7.87 15.27
CA PRO A 83 -2.18 -7.97 15.07
C PRO A 83 -2.73 -7.02 13.99
N GLY A 84 -2.16 -5.82 13.86
CA GLY A 84 -2.55 -4.87 12.83
C GLY A 84 -2.18 -5.35 11.42
N PHE A 85 -1.00 -5.92 11.25
CA PHE A 85 -0.61 -6.56 10.00
C PHE A 85 -1.51 -7.75 9.66
N ARG A 86 -1.86 -8.58 10.66
CA ARG A 86 -2.81 -9.70 10.47
C ARG A 86 -4.20 -9.21 10.08
N ALA A 87 -4.65 -8.10 10.64
CA ALA A 87 -5.90 -7.46 10.22
C ALA A 87 -5.86 -6.98 8.77
N LEU A 88 -4.74 -6.38 8.31
CA LEU A 88 -4.55 -6.06 6.90
C LEU A 88 -4.66 -7.31 6.02
N LEU A 89 -3.96 -8.40 6.35
CA LEU A 89 -4.01 -9.66 5.60
C LEU A 89 -5.44 -10.19 5.45
N SER A 90 -6.26 -10.07 6.50
CA SER A 90 -7.65 -10.54 6.47
C SER A 90 -8.54 -9.86 5.43
N THR A 91 -8.13 -8.71 4.92
CA THR A 91 -8.86 -7.95 3.89
C THR A 91 -8.58 -8.40 2.45
N GLY A 92 -7.61 -9.28 2.23
CA GLY A 92 -7.19 -9.69 0.89
C GLY A 92 -8.33 -10.21 0.01
N LYS A 93 -9.27 -10.97 0.59
CA LYS A 93 -10.43 -11.50 -0.14
C LYS A 93 -11.48 -10.46 -0.57
N THR A 94 -11.35 -9.22 -0.13
CA THR A 94 -12.29 -8.15 -0.52
C THR A 94 -12.10 -7.71 -1.97
N GLY A 95 -10.90 -7.90 -2.53
CA GLY A 95 -10.51 -7.39 -3.85
C GLY A 95 -10.42 -5.86 -3.91
N GLN A 96 -10.48 -5.17 -2.77
CA GLN A 96 -10.45 -3.70 -2.69
C GLN A 96 -9.13 -3.15 -2.13
N VAL A 97 -8.23 -4.02 -1.68
CA VAL A 97 -6.97 -3.62 -1.04
C VAL A 97 -5.79 -4.10 -1.86
N TRP A 98 -4.87 -3.19 -2.11
CA TRP A 98 -3.54 -3.42 -2.68
C TRP A 98 -2.49 -3.15 -1.63
N VAL A 99 -1.32 -3.75 -1.78
CA VAL A 99 -0.19 -3.47 -0.90
C VAL A 99 1.02 -3.05 -1.74
N LYS A 100 1.65 -1.94 -1.34
CA LYS A 100 2.86 -1.45 -2.00
C LYS A 100 4.11 -2.05 -1.37
N LEU A 101 4.85 -2.83 -2.14
CA LEU A 101 6.15 -3.39 -1.78
C LEU A 101 7.22 -2.32 -1.96
N SER A 102 7.56 -1.62 -0.89
CA SER A 102 8.51 -0.50 -0.91
C SER A 102 9.07 -0.22 0.48
N GLY A 103 10.20 0.47 0.56
CA GLY A 103 10.68 1.08 1.80
C GLY A 103 10.89 0.10 2.97
N ALA A 104 11.51 -1.07 2.74
CA ALA A 104 11.79 -2.04 3.82
C ALA A 104 12.47 -1.39 5.04
N TYR A 105 13.36 -0.43 4.80
CA TYR A 105 14.06 0.33 5.83
C TYR A 105 13.13 1.14 6.77
N ARG A 106 11.89 1.42 6.37
CA ARG A 106 10.89 2.08 7.22
C ARG A 106 10.38 1.17 8.34
N ASN A 107 10.56 -0.14 8.19
CA ASN A 107 10.23 -1.14 9.21
C ASN A 107 11.35 -1.32 10.27
N GLY A 108 12.31 -0.38 10.34
CA GLY A 108 13.38 -0.38 11.33
C GLY A 108 14.60 -1.22 10.97
N PRO A 109 15.50 -1.49 11.93
CA PRO A 109 16.76 -2.19 11.68
C PRO A 109 16.62 -3.58 11.06
N ASN A 110 15.55 -4.30 11.42
CA ASN A 110 15.23 -5.63 10.91
C ASN A 110 14.26 -5.60 9.72
N GLY A 111 14.08 -4.44 9.10
CA GLY A 111 13.07 -4.22 8.06
C GLY A 111 13.17 -5.19 6.90
N GLU A 112 14.36 -5.49 6.41
CA GLU A 112 14.57 -6.47 5.35
C GLU A 112 14.11 -7.89 5.73
N GLN A 113 14.33 -8.31 6.97
CA GLN A 113 13.87 -9.62 7.47
C GLN A 113 12.35 -9.64 7.59
N ILE A 114 11.78 -8.57 8.12
CA ILE A 114 10.33 -8.41 8.28
C ILE A 114 9.63 -8.49 6.92
N VAL A 115 10.09 -7.73 5.91
CA VAL A 115 9.43 -7.71 4.60
C VAL A 115 9.62 -9.02 3.82
N LYS A 116 10.74 -9.72 3.97
CA LYS A 116 10.93 -11.07 3.42
C LYS A 116 9.98 -12.08 4.03
N ALA A 117 9.66 -11.96 5.32
CA ALA A 117 8.65 -12.80 5.98
C ALA A 117 7.21 -12.36 5.61
N ALA A 118 7.00 -11.07 5.35
CA ALA A 118 5.69 -10.52 5.00
C ALA A 118 5.27 -10.87 3.57
N TYR A 119 6.21 -10.91 2.60
CA TYR A 119 5.88 -11.12 1.19
C TYR A 119 5.06 -12.40 0.94
N PRO A 120 5.45 -13.60 1.39
CA PRO A 120 4.66 -14.80 1.16
C PRO A 120 3.25 -14.73 1.74
N LEU A 121 3.07 -14.07 2.89
CA LEU A 121 1.75 -13.86 3.50
C LEU A 121 0.89 -12.87 2.70
N LEU A 122 1.50 -11.81 2.21
CA LEU A 122 0.82 -10.84 1.34
C LEU A 122 0.42 -11.49 0.02
N ARG A 123 1.31 -12.27 -0.59
CA ARG A 123 1.02 -13.02 -1.81
C ARG A 123 -0.14 -14.00 -1.63
N GLU A 124 -0.17 -14.73 -0.51
CA GLU A 124 -1.26 -15.65 -0.19
C GLU A 124 -2.59 -14.94 0.01
N ALA A 125 -2.57 -13.81 0.73
CA ALA A 125 -3.78 -13.06 1.07
C ALA A 125 -4.37 -12.28 -0.10
N PHE A 126 -3.52 -11.65 -0.92
CA PHE A 126 -3.93 -10.66 -1.92
C PHE A 126 -3.76 -11.13 -3.38
N GLY A 127 -2.94 -12.15 -3.63
CA GLY A 127 -2.45 -12.45 -4.98
C GLY A 127 -1.43 -11.42 -5.47
N THR A 128 -0.67 -11.73 -6.51
CA THR A 128 0.34 -10.83 -7.08
C THR A 128 -0.27 -9.65 -7.83
N ASP A 129 -1.49 -9.79 -8.31
CA ASP A 129 -2.28 -8.79 -9.01
C ASP A 129 -2.76 -7.62 -8.10
N HIS A 130 -2.70 -7.81 -6.79
CA HIS A 130 -2.95 -6.76 -5.79
C HIS A 130 -1.68 -6.31 -5.06
N LEU A 131 -0.51 -6.67 -5.56
CA LEU A 131 0.77 -6.18 -5.07
C LEU A 131 1.40 -5.26 -6.11
N VAL A 132 1.86 -4.08 -5.70
CA VAL A 132 2.55 -3.13 -6.57
C VAL A 132 3.90 -2.78 -5.97
N TRP A 133 4.90 -2.52 -6.81
CA TRP A 133 6.19 -2.04 -6.33
C TRP A 133 6.26 -0.52 -6.33
N GLY A 134 7.06 0.05 -5.43
CA GLY A 134 7.41 1.46 -5.42
C GLY A 134 8.85 1.70 -4.96
N SER A 135 9.53 2.65 -5.58
CA SER A 135 10.90 3.03 -5.20
C SER A 135 11.00 3.70 -3.83
N ASP A 136 9.90 4.30 -3.37
CA ASP A 136 9.85 5.20 -2.21
C ASP A 136 10.73 6.46 -2.38
N TRP A 137 11.04 6.83 -3.65
CA TRP A 137 11.72 8.11 -3.91
C TRP A 137 10.89 9.29 -3.39
N PRO A 138 11.48 10.33 -2.77
CA PRO A 138 12.93 10.60 -2.66
C PRO A 138 13.62 9.99 -1.43
N HIS A 139 13.09 8.91 -0.83
CA HIS A 139 13.66 8.22 0.33
C HIS A 139 13.79 9.11 1.58
N THR A 140 12.82 9.99 1.81
CA THR A 140 12.82 11.00 2.89
C THR A 140 13.28 10.41 4.22
N GLN A 141 14.27 11.04 4.83
CA GLN A 141 15.03 10.62 6.02
C GLN A 141 16.03 9.46 5.79
N PHE A 142 16.13 8.92 4.57
CA PHE A 142 17.01 7.81 4.22
C PHE A 142 17.82 8.10 2.94
N GLU A 143 17.90 9.37 2.52
CA GLU A 143 18.51 9.82 1.27
C GLU A 143 20.01 9.47 1.21
N THR A 144 20.69 9.38 2.36
CA THR A 144 22.11 9.04 2.45
C THR A 144 22.41 7.55 2.30
N VAL A 145 21.40 6.69 2.53
CA VAL A 145 21.60 5.23 2.56
C VAL A 145 20.86 4.51 1.41
N MET A 146 19.83 5.16 0.86
CA MET A 146 19.02 4.59 -0.21
C MET A 146 19.23 5.28 -1.55
N THR A 147 19.05 4.52 -2.62
CA THR A 147 19.06 5.00 -3.99
C THR A 147 17.98 4.26 -4.78
N PRO A 148 17.49 4.82 -5.92
CA PRO A 148 16.53 4.11 -6.78
C PRO A 148 17.02 2.73 -7.22
N SER A 149 18.34 2.59 -7.51
CA SER A 149 18.94 1.31 -7.88
C SER A 149 18.87 0.28 -6.74
N LYS A 150 19.22 0.68 -5.51
CA LYS A 150 19.10 -0.20 -4.33
C LYS A 150 17.64 -0.61 -4.08
N ALA A 151 16.70 0.34 -4.22
CA ALA A 151 15.28 0.07 -4.04
C ALA A 151 14.78 -0.96 -5.08
N ARG A 152 15.25 -0.85 -6.34
CA ARG A 152 14.89 -1.82 -7.40
C ARG A 152 15.49 -3.20 -7.14
N GLN A 153 16.77 -3.26 -6.74
CA GLN A 153 17.45 -4.52 -6.41
C GLN A 153 16.82 -5.22 -5.20
N ALA A 154 16.31 -4.47 -4.22
CA ALA A 154 15.63 -5.04 -3.07
C ALA A 154 14.41 -5.88 -3.46
N LEU A 155 13.64 -5.46 -4.46
CA LEU A 155 12.51 -6.24 -4.96
C LEU A 155 12.94 -7.65 -5.41
N ASP A 156 14.07 -7.78 -6.09
CA ASP A 156 14.56 -9.09 -6.57
C ASP A 156 14.88 -10.04 -5.41
N SER A 157 15.22 -9.49 -4.24
CA SER A 157 15.48 -10.25 -3.02
C SER A 157 14.20 -10.65 -2.27
N TRP A 158 13.10 -9.92 -2.46
CA TRP A 158 11.80 -10.21 -1.83
C TRP A 158 10.96 -11.14 -2.68
N VAL A 159 10.98 -10.96 -4.00
CA VAL A 159 10.18 -11.67 -4.98
C VAL A 159 11.11 -12.44 -5.90
N ILE A 160 11.34 -13.73 -5.61
CA ILE A 160 12.29 -14.58 -6.33
C ILE A 160 11.73 -14.98 -7.71
N ASP A 161 10.43 -15.27 -7.79
CA ASP A 161 9.78 -15.67 -9.03
C ASP A 161 9.69 -14.51 -10.03
N GLU A 162 10.19 -14.72 -11.24
CA GLU A 162 10.24 -13.69 -12.28
C GLU A 162 8.86 -13.32 -12.81
N LYS A 163 7.94 -14.26 -12.90
CA LYS A 163 6.57 -14.00 -13.36
C LYS A 163 5.81 -13.16 -12.34
N GLU A 164 5.99 -13.46 -11.05
CA GLU A 164 5.41 -12.67 -9.97
C GLU A 164 5.96 -11.25 -9.99
N ARG A 165 7.29 -11.08 -10.17
CA ARG A 165 7.91 -9.76 -10.32
C ARG A 165 7.35 -8.99 -11.50
N GLN A 166 7.18 -9.66 -12.65
CA GLN A 166 6.59 -9.05 -13.85
C GLN A 166 5.19 -8.53 -13.54
N THR A 167 4.33 -9.34 -12.95
CA THR A 167 2.97 -8.93 -12.55
C THR A 167 3.00 -7.71 -11.62
N ILE A 168 3.85 -7.74 -10.58
CA ILE A 168 3.97 -6.66 -9.59
C ILE A 168 4.52 -5.36 -10.20
N LEU A 169 5.37 -5.45 -11.23
CA LEU A 169 6.00 -4.29 -11.87
C LEU A 169 5.18 -3.71 -13.03
N THR A 170 4.32 -4.50 -13.66
CA THR A 170 3.61 -4.07 -14.88
C THR A 170 2.10 -4.28 -14.81
N ASP A 171 1.61 -5.51 -14.63
CA ASP A 171 0.19 -5.82 -14.81
C ASP A 171 -0.66 -5.22 -13.67
N ALA A 172 -0.24 -5.43 -12.42
CA ALA A 172 -0.92 -4.90 -11.25
C ALA A 172 -0.95 -3.36 -11.24
N PRO A 173 0.18 -2.63 -11.44
CA PRO A 173 0.13 -1.18 -11.52
C PRO A 173 -0.61 -0.68 -12.77
N ALA A 174 -0.55 -1.36 -13.92
CA ALA A 174 -1.32 -0.96 -15.09
C ALA A 174 -2.82 -0.99 -14.79
N HIS A 175 -3.30 -2.04 -14.14
CA HIS A 175 -4.69 -2.15 -13.72
C HIS A 175 -5.06 -1.11 -12.66
N LEU A 176 -4.27 -1.00 -11.59
CA LEU A 176 -4.56 -0.11 -10.46
C LEU A 176 -4.55 1.37 -10.87
N PHE A 177 -3.54 1.79 -11.62
CA PHE A 177 -3.33 3.18 -12.02
C PHE A 177 -3.91 3.51 -13.41
N ARG A 178 -4.63 2.58 -14.03
CA ARG A 178 -5.31 2.78 -15.32
C ARG A 178 -4.37 3.16 -16.46
N PHE A 179 -3.17 2.57 -16.51
CA PHE A 179 -2.29 2.75 -17.66
C PHE A 179 -2.89 2.02 -18.90
N PRO A 180 -2.79 2.63 -20.08
CA PRO A 180 -3.16 1.92 -21.31
C PRO A 180 -2.24 0.71 -21.50
N VAL A 181 -2.81 -0.46 -21.76
CA VAL A 181 -2.10 -1.73 -22.02
C VAL A 181 -2.08 -1.97 -23.53
#